data_c2bdd7b45afc3a2a8e93b5d39d53455e
#
_entry.id   c2bdd7b45afc3a2a8e93b5d39d53455e
#
_cell.length_a   1.000
_cell.length_b   1.000
_cell.length_c   1.000
_cell.angle_alpha   90.00
_cell.angle_beta   90.00
_cell.angle_gamma   90.00
#
_symmetry.space_group_name_H-M   'P 1'
#
loop_
_entity.id
_entity.type
_entity.pdbx_description
1 polymer ?
#
loop_
_entity_poly.entity_id
_entity_poly.type
_entity_poly.pdbx_seq_one_letter_code
_entity_poly.pdbx_strand_id
1 'polypeptide(L)'
;MYLAFAWRYFKAKKSANAINIIAWVTTAVIAFATCCQVLVLSVFNGFEDLVKSLYSSFYTDLKIIPATGKTFILTSDQFALIKQQPYVNDISLIVQEKALLQNGEAQTVVNLKGVDDDFVKVSGIASKITAGKYNTGTTDEPGLIVGYGLQNAASIMVNEAFQPEVLTLVLPKKNSSSSDPTASISEGNAVAHGVFTIQQDFDNNYAITNIGFLKQQMGMTANEFTAAEIKLKEGEDIEACKLLLQNLMNSSYQVQSRYEQNMSLYLSLIHI
;
A
#
# COMPACT_ATOMS: atom_id res chain seq x y z
N MET A 1 -13.17 -41.18 29.67
CA MET A 1 -13.54 -41.69 31.00
C MET A 1 -13.69 -40.57 32.03
N TYR A 2 -12.72 -39.68 32.19
CA TYR A 2 -12.73 -38.60 33.19
C TYR A 2 -13.85 -37.57 33.01
N LEU A 3 -14.19 -37.16 31.78
CA LEU A 3 -15.29 -36.22 31.48
C LEU A 3 -16.67 -36.77 31.88
N ALA A 4 -16.91 -38.07 31.64
CA ALA A 4 -18.18 -38.70 32.04
C ALA A 4 -18.33 -38.81 33.57
N PHE A 5 -17.19 -39.03 34.27
CA PHE A 5 -17.13 -39.05 35.73
C PHE A 5 -17.37 -37.66 36.32
N ALA A 6 -16.72 -36.64 35.77
CA ALA A 6 -16.91 -35.24 36.16
C ALA A 6 -18.37 -34.80 35.97
N TRP A 7 -18.96 -35.17 34.83
CA TRP A 7 -20.37 -34.86 34.54
C TRP A 7 -21.34 -35.54 35.52
N ARG A 8 -21.11 -36.82 35.86
CA ARG A 8 -21.89 -37.54 36.86
C ARG A 8 -21.77 -36.93 38.26
N TYR A 9 -20.55 -36.53 38.65
CA TYR A 9 -20.29 -35.87 39.93
C TYR A 9 -20.96 -34.51 40.03
N PHE A 10 -20.98 -33.76 38.92
CA PHE A 10 -21.61 -32.45 38.81
C PHE A 10 -23.15 -32.56 38.92
N LYS A 11 -23.73 -33.62 38.36
CA LYS A 11 -25.21 -33.88 38.38
C LYS A 11 -25.69 -34.63 39.60
N ALA A 12 -24.82 -35.14 40.46
CA ALA A 12 -25.19 -35.88 41.66
C ALA A 12 -25.97 -35.02 42.67
N LYS A 13 -27.12 -35.50 43.15
CA LYS A 13 -27.89 -34.82 44.18
C LYS A 13 -27.10 -34.80 45.52
N LYS A 14 -26.55 -33.64 45.84
CA LYS A 14 -25.92 -33.35 47.13
C LYS A 14 -26.96 -32.71 48.05
N SER A 15 -26.91 -33.06 49.35
CA SER A 15 -27.87 -32.63 50.34
C SER A 15 -27.90 -31.12 50.67
N ALA A 16 -27.01 -30.32 50.03
CA ALA A 16 -26.97 -28.88 50.18
C ALA A 16 -27.23 -28.21 48.82
N ASN A 17 -28.41 -27.70 48.58
CA ASN A 17 -28.81 -26.97 47.38
C ASN A 17 -27.86 -25.76 47.06
N ALA A 18 -27.32 -25.12 48.10
CA ALA A 18 -26.40 -23.99 47.96
C ALA A 18 -25.12 -24.32 47.19
N ILE A 19 -24.49 -25.49 47.41
CA ILE A 19 -23.26 -25.91 46.74
C ILE A 19 -23.49 -26.12 45.22
N ASN A 20 -24.64 -26.71 44.86
CA ASN A 20 -24.99 -26.91 43.46
C ASN A 20 -25.27 -25.60 42.76
N ILE A 21 -25.91 -24.63 43.40
CA ILE A 21 -26.19 -23.32 42.87
C ILE A 21 -24.87 -22.58 42.62
N ILE A 22 -23.94 -22.57 43.57
CA ILE A 22 -22.63 -21.96 43.43
C ILE A 22 -21.86 -22.59 42.27
N ALA A 23 -21.83 -23.92 42.18
CA ALA A 23 -21.15 -24.64 41.11
C ALA A 23 -21.72 -24.29 39.73
N TRP A 24 -23.02 -24.21 39.56
CA TRP A 24 -23.68 -23.82 38.32
C TRP A 24 -23.41 -22.36 37.95
N VAL A 25 -23.49 -21.44 38.90
CA VAL A 25 -23.20 -20.01 38.69
C VAL A 25 -21.74 -19.83 38.29
N THR A 26 -20.81 -20.48 38.98
CA THR A 26 -19.37 -20.39 38.64
C THR A 26 -19.10 -20.92 37.23
N THR A 27 -19.68 -22.08 36.89
CA THR A 27 -19.51 -22.65 35.54
C THR A 27 -20.09 -21.72 34.45
N ALA A 28 -21.30 -21.16 34.71
CA ALA A 28 -21.92 -20.22 33.79
C ALA A 28 -21.06 -18.93 33.58
N VAL A 29 -20.51 -18.38 34.67
CA VAL A 29 -19.65 -17.20 34.61
C VAL A 29 -18.37 -17.50 33.83
N ILE A 30 -17.72 -18.64 34.09
CA ILE A 30 -16.51 -19.05 33.35
C ILE A 30 -16.84 -19.26 31.88
N ALA A 31 -17.93 -19.95 31.55
CA ALA A 31 -18.34 -20.18 30.17
C ALA A 31 -18.64 -18.86 29.44
N PHE A 32 -19.35 -17.93 30.10
CA PHE A 32 -19.60 -16.60 29.54
C PHE A 32 -18.34 -15.81 29.33
N ALA A 33 -17.45 -15.75 30.32
CA ALA A 33 -16.16 -15.03 30.19
C ALA A 33 -15.31 -15.60 29.06
N THR A 34 -15.22 -16.93 28.93
CA THR A 34 -14.47 -17.59 27.84
C THR A 34 -15.12 -17.29 26.49
N CYS A 35 -16.43 -17.30 26.39
CA CYS A 35 -17.17 -16.96 25.18
C CYS A 35 -16.86 -15.49 24.74
N CYS A 36 -16.94 -14.55 25.67
CA CYS A 36 -16.59 -13.15 25.41
C CYS A 36 -15.15 -13.01 24.93
N GLN A 37 -14.21 -13.69 25.57
CA GLN A 37 -12.79 -13.64 25.17
C GLN A 37 -12.56 -14.18 23.75
N VAL A 38 -13.17 -15.31 23.41
CA VAL A 38 -13.09 -15.90 22.07
C VAL A 38 -13.70 -14.96 21.02
N LEU A 39 -14.86 -14.36 21.33
CA LEU A 39 -15.49 -13.40 20.43
C LEU A 39 -14.60 -12.17 20.17
N VAL A 40 -14.04 -11.59 21.23
CA VAL A 40 -13.13 -10.43 21.11
C VAL A 40 -11.91 -10.78 20.25
N LEU A 41 -11.25 -11.91 20.53
CA LEU A 41 -10.10 -12.36 19.74
C LEU A 41 -10.47 -12.64 18.28
N SER A 42 -11.62 -13.25 18.03
CA SER A 42 -12.09 -13.54 16.66
C SER A 42 -12.38 -12.26 15.87
N VAL A 43 -13.02 -11.27 16.50
CA VAL A 43 -13.27 -9.97 15.88
C VAL A 43 -11.94 -9.24 15.61
N PHE A 44 -11.00 -9.28 16.55
CA PHE A 44 -9.70 -8.65 16.39
C PHE A 44 -8.89 -9.28 15.25
N ASN A 45 -8.83 -10.61 15.18
CA ASN A 45 -8.14 -11.30 14.07
C ASN A 45 -8.79 -11.00 12.71
N GLY A 46 -10.14 -11.00 12.64
CA GLY A 46 -10.83 -10.64 11.41
C GLY A 46 -10.60 -9.19 10.97
N PHE A 47 -10.50 -8.28 11.92
CA PHE A 47 -10.17 -6.88 11.65
C PHE A 47 -8.70 -6.74 11.17
N GLU A 48 -7.76 -7.44 11.80
CA GLU A 48 -6.35 -7.47 11.39
C GLU A 48 -6.20 -7.96 9.96
N ASP A 49 -6.88 -9.05 9.59
CA ASP A 49 -6.85 -9.61 8.24
C ASP A 49 -7.48 -8.65 7.21
N LEU A 50 -8.57 -7.97 7.56
CA LEU A 50 -9.18 -6.94 6.72
C LEU A 50 -8.21 -5.79 6.47
N VAL A 51 -7.59 -5.26 7.52
CA VAL A 51 -6.60 -4.17 7.43
C VAL A 51 -5.42 -4.60 6.56
N LYS A 52 -4.84 -5.79 6.80
CA LYS A 52 -3.75 -6.34 5.98
C LYS A 52 -4.14 -6.43 4.51
N SER A 53 -5.35 -6.85 4.18
CA SER A 53 -5.82 -7.00 2.81
C SER A 53 -5.98 -5.66 2.08
N LEU A 54 -6.46 -4.62 2.76
CA LEU A 54 -6.58 -3.27 2.23
C LEU A 54 -5.20 -2.68 1.89
N TYR A 55 -4.26 -2.78 2.84
CA TYR A 55 -2.91 -2.25 2.64
C TYR A 55 -2.09 -3.04 1.63
N SER A 56 -2.31 -4.35 1.50
CA SER A 56 -1.63 -5.19 0.51
C SER A 56 -1.98 -4.86 -0.94
N SER A 57 -3.07 -4.13 -1.15
CA SER A 57 -3.45 -3.68 -2.49
C SER A 57 -2.59 -2.51 -2.99
N PHE A 58 -2.01 -1.72 -2.06
CA PHE A 58 -1.19 -0.55 -2.40
C PHE A 58 0.30 -0.75 -2.06
N TYR A 59 0.61 -1.29 -0.88
CA TYR A 59 1.98 -1.60 -0.47
C TYR A 59 2.40 -2.99 -0.92
N THR A 60 3.59 -3.05 -1.49
CA THR A 60 4.19 -4.31 -1.96
C THR A 60 4.89 -5.05 -0.81
N ASP A 61 5.27 -6.30 -1.03
CA ASP A 61 5.88 -7.14 0.01
C ASP A 61 7.18 -6.54 0.52
N LEU A 62 8.06 -6.12 -0.42
CA LEU A 62 9.30 -5.41 -0.13
C LEU A 62 9.41 -4.16 -0.99
N LYS A 63 10.08 -3.14 -0.46
CA LYS A 63 10.39 -1.88 -1.14
C LYS A 63 11.84 -1.50 -0.89
N ILE A 64 12.60 -1.26 -1.95
CA ILE A 64 13.96 -0.74 -1.90
C ILE A 64 13.90 0.78 -2.06
N ILE A 65 14.51 1.51 -1.15
CA ILE A 65 14.66 2.96 -1.20
C ILE A 65 16.12 3.35 -0.99
N PRO A 66 16.54 4.57 -1.35
CA PRO A 66 17.88 5.04 -1.02
C PRO A 66 18.02 5.20 0.51
N ALA A 67 19.17 4.84 1.08
CA ALA A 67 19.47 5.05 2.49
C ALA A 67 19.60 6.55 2.83
N THR A 68 20.04 7.35 1.86
CA THR A 68 20.20 8.82 1.96
C THR A 68 19.72 9.49 0.69
N GLY A 69 19.08 10.65 0.81
CA GLY A 69 18.52 11.38 -0.34
C GLY A 69 17.13 10.88 -0.74
N LYS A 70 16.67 11.31 -1.91
CA LYS A 70 15.33 10.99 -2.45
C LYS A 70 15.37 9.98 -3.60
N THR A 71 16.50 9.88 -4.30
CA THR A 71 16.64 9.07 -5.51
C THR A 71 17.91 8.24 -5.47
N PHE A 72 17.93 7.16 -6.22
CA PHE A 72 19.09 6.30 -6.41
C PHE A 72 19.20 5.88 -7.88
N ILE A 73 20.40 5.45 -8.28
CA ILE A 73 20.64 4.89 -9.60
C ILE A 73 20.66 3.37 -9.47
N LEU A 74 19.82 2.69 -10.24
CA LEU A 74 19.80 1.23 -10.32
C LEU A 74 20.34 0.81 -11.69
N THR A 75 21.46 0.07 -11.70
CA THR A 75 22.02 -0.45 -12.94
C THR A 75 21.25 -1.67 -13.42
N SER A 76 21.33 -1.96 -14.73
CA SER A 76 20.70 -3.15 -15.31
C SER A 76 21.17 -4.45 -14.65
N ASP A 77 22.45 -4.51 -14.25
CA ASP A 77 23.02 -5.69 -13.58
C ASP A 77 22.43 -5.87 -12.17
N GLN A 78 22.29 -4.77 -11.41
CA GLN A 78 21.64 -4.80 -10.10
C GLN A 78 20.17 -5.20 -10.19
N PHE A 79 19.46 -4.65 -11.18
CA PHE A 79 18.06 -5.03 -11.44
C PHE A 79 17.96 -6.53 -11.78
N ALA A 80 18.81 -7.03 -12.68
CA ALA A 80 18.84 -8.45 -13.03
C ALA A 80 19.17 -9.33 -11.82
N LEU A 81 20.11 -8.90 -10.97
CA LEU A 81 20.51 -9.61 -9.76
C LEU A 81 19.33 -9.76 -8.78
N ILE A 82 18.53 -8.70 -8.60
CA ILE A 82 17.33 -8.75 -7.74
C ILE A 82 16.28 -9.66 -8.35
N LYS A 83 16.01 -9.51 -9.66
CA LYS A 83 14.99 -10.28 -10.38
C LYS A 83 15.28 -11.78 -10.41
N GLN A 84 16.55 -12.19 -10.37
CA GLN A 84 16.98 -13.59 -10.37
C GLN A 84 16.88 -14.27 -9.00
N GLN A 85 16.58 -13.55 -7.93
CA GLN A 85 16.43 -14.15 -6.61
C GLN A 85 15.26 -15.14 -6.58
N PRO A 86 15.45 -16.35 -6.01
CA PRO A 86 14.45 -17.42 -6.07
C PRO A 86 13.12 -17.05 -5.40
N TYR A 87 13.15 -16.16 -4.42
CA TYR A 87 11.98 -15.69 -3.67
C TYR A 87 11.26 -14.50 -4.34
N VAL A 88 11.86 -13.84 -5.33
CA VAL A 88 11.24 -12.72 -6.06
C VAL A 88 10.31 -13.27 -7.13
N ASN A 89 9.08 -12.76 -7.17
CA ASN A 89 8.12 -13.03 -8.23
C ASN A 89 8.20 -11.96 -9.32
N ASP A 90 7.97 -10.71 -8.95
CA ASP A 90 8.02 -9.56 -9.86
C ASP A 90 8.64 -8.34 -9.17
N ILE A 91 9.15 -7.41 -9.97
CA ILE A 91 9.75 -6.15 -9.54
C ILE A 91 9.26 -5.02 -10.45
N SER A 92 8.92 -3.89 -9.86
CA SER A 92 8.52 -2.66 -10.55
C SER A 92 9.35 -1.49 -10.07
N LEU A 93 9.75 -0.63 -10.99
CA LEU A 93 10.54 0.56 -10.72
C LEU A 93 9.62 1.78 -10.58
N ILE A 94 9.88 2.58 -9.55
CA ILE A 94 8.97 3.66 -9.14
C ILE A 94 9.71 4.98 -9.10
N VAL A 95 9.04 6.01 -9.59
CA VAL A 95 9.37 7.42 -9.30
C VAL A 95 8.17 8.03 -8.59
N GLN A 96 8.36 8.64 -7.44
CA GLN A 96 7.29 9.28 -6.68
C GLN A 96 7.72 10.66 -6.22
N GLU A 97 6.86 11.66 -6.44
CA GLU A 97 7.05 13.03 -5.97
C GLU A 97 5.70 13.70 -5.69
N LYS A 98 5.72 14.75 -4.89
CA LYS A 98 4.54 15.59 -4.69
C LYS A 98 4.32 16.49 -5.90
N ALA A 99 3.10 16.52 -6.39
CA ALA A 99 2.69 17.35 -7.50
C ALA A 99 1.46 18.19 -7.11
N LEU A 100 1.28 19.33 -7.74
CA LEU A 100 0.01 20.04 -7.74
C LEU A 100 -0.79 19.56 -8.95
N LEU A 101 -1.94 18.96 -8.68
CA LEU A 101 -2.92 18.54 -9.68
C LEU A 101 -3.93 19.67 -9.87
N GLN A 102 -4.12 20.08 -11.11
CA GLN A 102 -5.05 21.15 -11.48
C GLN A 102 -6.07 20.65 -12.51
N ASN A 103 -7.33 20.97 -12.28
CA ASN A 103 -8.45 20.78 -13.21
C ASN A 103 -9.26 22.07 -13.25
N GLY A 104 -9.01 22.91 -14.25
CA GLY A 104 -9.57 24.26 -14.31
C GLY A 104 -9.17 25.09 -13.08
N GLU A 105 -10.15 25.54 -12.30
CA GLU A 105 -9.91 26.30 -11.07
C GLU A 105 -9.67 25.41 -9.83
N ALA A 106 -10.01 24.11 -9.92
CA ALA A 106 -9.81 23.19 -8.83
C ALA A 106 -8.34 22.74 -8.76
N GLN A 107 -7.76 22.77 -7.56
CA GLN A 107 -6.36 22.42 -7.34
C GLN A 107 -6.22 21.57 -6.07
N THR A 108 -5.38 20.55 -6.13
CA THR A 108 -5.06 19.72 -4.96
C THR A 108 -3.63 19.19 -5.02
N VAL A 109 -3.02 18.99 -3.86
CA VAL A 109 -1.67 18.37 -3.78
C VAL A 109 -1.82 16.87 -3.75
N VAL A 110 -1.06 16.18 -4.60
CA VAL A 110 -1.08 14.73 -4.73
C VAL A 110 0.32 14.14 -4.57
N ASN A 111 0.41 12.93 -4.07
CA ASN A 111 1.60 12.10 -4.21
C ASN A 111 1.50 11.37 -5.56
N LEU A 112 2.19 11.89 -6.56
CA LEU A 112 2.19 11.32 -7.90
C LEU A 112 3.18 10.19 -7.98
N LYS A 113 2.70 9.00 -8.32
CA LYS A 113 3.48 7.77 -8.45
C LYS A 113 3.60 7.39 -9.92
N GLY A 114 4.78 7.59 -10.49
CA GLY A 114 5.14 7.11 -11.83
C GLY A 114 5.56 5.66 -11.75
N VAL A 115 4.92 4.82 -12.53
CA VAL A 115 5.10 3.37 -12.52
C VAL A 115 5.45 2.83 -13.90
N ASP A 116 6.17 1.72 -13.94
CA ASP A 116 6.44 0.95 -15.15
C ASP A 116 5.29 -0.05 -15.46
N ASP A 117 5.38 -0.75 -16.58
CA ASP A 117 4.36 -1.70 -17.03
C ASP A 117 4.26 -2.95 -16.12
N ASP A 118 5.32 -3.27 -15.39
CA ASP A 118 5.34 -4.42 -14.47
C ASP A 118 4.62 -4.12 -13.14
N PHE A 119 4.28 -2.86 -12.86
CA PHE A 119 3.59 -2.46 -11.63
C PHE A 119 2.27 -3.20 -11.40
N VAL A 120 1.54 -3.52 -12.46
CA VAL A 120 0.28 -4.29 -12.37
C VAL A 120 0.49 -5.69 -11.78
N LYS A 121 1.68 -6.27 -11.98
CA LYS A 121 2.03 -7.60 -11.43
C LYS A 121 2.44 -7.53 -9.95
N VAL A 122 2.95 -6.38 -9.53
CA VAL A 122 3.48 -6.17 -8.17
C VAL A 122 2.41 -5.62 -7.24
N SER A 123 1.51 -4.77 -7.74
CA SER A 123 0.45 -4.10 -6.99
C SER A 123 -0.94 -4.65 -7.29
N GLY A 124 -1.82 -4.67 -6.30
CA GLY A 124 -3.23 -5.05 -6.47
C GLY A 124 -4.14 -3.93 -6.98
N ILE A 125 -3.60 -2.76 -7.33
CA ILE A 125 -4.39 -1.56 -7.59
C ILE A 125 -5.29 -1.66 -8.84
N ALA A 126 -4.87 -2.42 -9.84
CA ALA A 126 -5.67 -2.65 -11.04
C ALA A 126 -7.02 -3.32 -10.74
N SER A 127 -7.10 -4.14 -9.68
CA SER A 127 -8.34 -4.78 -9.21
C SER A 127 -9.23 -3.84 -8.39
N LYS A 128 -8.75 -2.64 -8.06
CA LYS A 128 -9.43 -1.64 -7.23
C LYS A 128 -9.96 -0.46 -8.05
N ILE A 129 -9.92 -0.54 -9.36
CA ILE A 129 -10.51 0.47 -10.26
C ILE A 129 -12.04 0.40 -10.14
N THR A 130 -12.65 1.52 -9.79
CA THR A 130 -14.10 1.66 -9.60
C THR A 130 -14.78 2.45 -10.73
N ALA A 131 -14.02 3.26 -11.48
CA ALA A 131 -14.48 3.95 -12.66
C ALA A 131 -13.37 4.04 -13.71
N GLY A 132 -13.71 3.97 -14.99
CA GLY A 132 -12.76 3.98 -16.10
C GLY A 132 -11.92 2.70 -16.18
N LYS A 133 -10.65 2.83 -16.60
CA LYS A 133 -9.71 1.71 -16.83
C LYS A 133 -8.33 1.99 -16.23
N TYR A 134 -7.63 0.92 -15.86
CA TYR A 134 -6.21 1.02 -15.53
C TYR A 134 -5.39 1.26 -16.80
N ASN A 135 -5.02 2.50 -17.04
CA ASN A 135 -4.19 2.89 -18.16
C ASN A 135 -3.29 4.08 -17.74
N THR A 136 -2.01 3.84 -17.61
CA THR A 136 -1.00 4.86 -17.28
C THR A 136 -0.46 5.57 -18.52
N GLY A 137 -0.88 5.15 -19.71
CA GLY A 137 -0.45 5.74 -20.98
C GLY A 137 1.03 5.49 -21.28
N THR A 138 1.58 6.38 -22.07
CA THR A 138 2.99 6.40 -22.47
C THR A 138 3.69 7.65 -21.91
N THR A 139 4.97 7.82 -22.22
CA THR A 139 5.73 9.04 -21.86
C THR A 139 5.15 10.29 -22.54
N ASP A 140 4.76 10.19 -23.79
CA ASP A 140 4.26 11.32 -24.60
C ASP A 140 2.75 11.55 -24.45
N GLU A 141 2.00 10.48 -24.15
CA GLU A 141 0.56 10.50 -23.89
C GLU A 141 0.28 9.88 -22.51
N PRO A 142 0.60 10.59 -21.41
CA PRO A 142 0.47 10.04 -20.07
C PRO A 142 -0.99 9.91 -19.64
N GLY A 143 -1.34 8.72 -19.15
CA GLY A 143 -2.59 8.46 -18.46
C GLY A 143 -2.45 8.72 -16.97
N LEU A 144 -3.53 9.15 -16.33
CA LEU A 144 -3.61 9.37 -14.90
C LEU A 144 -4.73 8.52 -14.29
N ILE A 145 -4.39 7.81 -13.23
CA ILE A 145 -5.33 7.05 -12.41
C ILE A 145 -5.35 7.72 -11.04
N VAL A 146 -6.48 8.24 -10.63
CA VAL A 146 -6.62 9.03 -9.40
C VAL A 146 -7.35 8.26 -8.31
N GLY A 147 -7.04 8.53 -7.06
CA GLY A 147 -7.86 8.06 -5.95
C GLY A 147 -9.23 8.74 -5.93
N TYR A 148 -10.24 8.03 -5.42
CA TYR A 148 -11.63 8.54 -5.34
C TYR A 148 -11.75 9.87 -4.61
N GLY A 149 -10.97 10.08 -3.54
CA GLY A 149 -10.96 11.35 -2.81
C GLY A 149 -10.38 12.49 -3.64
N LEU A 150 -9.32 12.24 -4.43
CA LEU A 150 -8.74 13.22 -5.35
C LEU A 150 -9.71 13.55 -6.49
N GLN A 151 -10.43 12.56 -7.02
CA GLN A 151 -11.46 12.76 -8.02
C GLN A 151 -12.46 13.81 -7.54
N ASN A 152 -12.95 13.68 -6.30
CA ASN A 152 -13.92 14.62 -5.74
C ASN A 152 -13.27 15.99 -5.46
N ALA A 153 -12.05 16.03 -4.90
CA ALA A 153 -11.36 17.28 -4.55
C ALA A 153 -11.02 18.15 -5.77
N ALA A 154 -10.65 17.52 -6.89
CA ALA A 154 -10.33 18.20 -8.14
C ALA A 154 -11.49 18.17 -9.16
N SER A 155 -12.69 17.73 -8.76
CA SER A 155 -13.88 17.66 -9.62
C SER A 155 -13.63 16.94 -10.95
N ILE A 156 -12.86 15.86 -10.92
CA ILE A 156 -12.45 15.10 -12.12
C ILE A 156 -13.60 14.18 -12.55
N MET A 157 -13.99 14.23 -13.82
CA MET A 157 -14.98 13.34 -14.39
C MET A 157 -14.31 12.23 -15.19
N VAL A 158 -14.39 10.99 -14.71
CA VAL A 158 -13.96 9.80 -15.44
C VAL A 158 -15.20 9.02 -15.87
N ASN A 159 -15.57 9.15 -17.15
CA ASN A 159 -16.71 8.45 -17.72
C ASN A 159 -16.38 8.04 -19.16
N GLU A 160 -16.60 6.77 -19.50
CA GLU A 160 -16.37 6.24 -20.86
C GLU A 160 -17.24 6.89 -21.95
N ALA A 161 -18.36 7.55 -21.57
CA ALA A 161 -19.29 8.21 -22.50
C ALA A 161 -18.85 9.63 -22.89
N PHE A 162 -17.90 10.22 -22.19
CA PHE A 162 -17.40 11.58 -22.43
C PHE A 162 -15.94 11.56 -22.88
N GLN A 163 -15.50 12.66 -23.51
CA GLN A 163 -14.06 12.82 -23.78
C GLN A 163 -13.29 12.86 -22.44
N PRO A 164 -12.18 12.12 -22.34
CA PRO A 164 -11.39 12.11 -21.11
C PRO A 164 -10.85 13.51 -20.80
N GLU A 165 -10.91 13.89 -19.53
CA GLU A 165 -10.39 15.18 -19.07
C GLU A 165 -8.87 15.23 -19.11
N VAL A 166 -8.34 16.33 -19.58
CA VAL A 166 -6.90 16.64 -19.53
C VAL A 166 -6.63 17.45 -18.29
N LEU A 167 -5.76 16.92 -17.44
CA LEU A 167 -5.39 17.49 -16.15
C LEU A 167 -3.96 18.03 -16.23
N THR A 168 -3.69 19.15 -15.56
CA THR A 168 -2.34 19.71 -15.49
C THR A 168 -1.66 19.26 -14.20
N LEU A 169 -0.44 18.78 -14.32
CA LEU A 169 0.43 18.36 -13.21
C LEU A 169 1.61 19.31 -13.13
N VAL A 170 1.77 19.98 -11.99
CA VAL A 170 2.90 20.86 -11.71
C VAL A 170 3.85 20.17 -10.74
N LEU A 171 5.10 20.02 -11.17
CA LEU A 171 6.13 19.21 -10.51
C LEU A 171 7.42 20.01 -10.29
N PRO A 172 8.15 19.76 -9.18
CA PRO A 172 9.47 20.34 -9.00
C PRO A 172 10.49 19.66 -9.93
N LYS A 173 11.35 20.46 -10.56
CA LYS A 173 12.52 19.94 -11.29
C LYS A 173 13.68 19.67 -10.33
N LYS A 174 14.35 18.55 -10.51
CA LYS A 174 15.46 18.12 -9.64
C LYS A 174 16.68 19.05 -9.67
N ASN A 175 17.03 19.57 -10.83
CA ASN A 175 18.28 20.32 -11.07
C ASN A 175 18.01 21.80 -11.40
N SER A 176 17.22 22.51 -10.61
CA SER A 176 17.07 23.94 -10.79
C SER A 176 18.18 24.68 -10.03
N SER A 177 19.28 24.98 -10.72
CA SER A 177 20.35 25.85 -10.22
C SER A 177 20.09 27.34 -10.51
N SER A 178 18.91 27.68 -11.02
CA SER A 178 18.54 29.05 -11.39
C SER A 178 17.94 29.78 -10.17
N SER A 179 18.30 31.06 -10.04
CA SER A 179 17.67 31.96 -9.03
C SER A 179 16.21 32.30 -9.36
N ASP A 180 15.71 31.82 -10.49
CA ASP A 180 14.33 32.01 -10.92
C ASP A 180 13.46 30.84 -10.41
N PRO A 181 12.48 31.09 -9.52
CA PRO A 181 11.57 30.07 -9.00
C PRO A 181 10.75 29.36 -10.09
N THR A 182 10.45 30.05 -11.20
CA THR A 182 9.64 29.48 -12.30
C THR A 182 10.44 28.45 -13.11
N ALA A 183 11.75 28.57 -13.20
CA ALA A 183 12.62 27.57 -13.82
C ALA A 183 12.73 26.27 -13.02
N SER A 184 12.30 26.30 -11.73
CA SER A 184 12.36 25.17 -10.81
C SER A 184 11.16 24.25 -10.88
N ILE A 185 10.14 24.63 -11.65
CA ILE A 185 8.90 23.86 -11.84
C ILE A 185 8.77 23.39 -13.28
N SER A 186 8.06 22.29 -13.45
CA SER A 186 7.64 21.75 -14.74
C SER A 186 6.14 21.56 -14.74
N GLU A 187 5.51 21.86 -15.84
CA GLU A 187 4.10 21.61 -16.08
C GLU A 187 3.95 20.56 -17.17
N GLY A 188 3.09 19.59 -16.94
CA GLY A 188 2.77 18.56 -17.92
C GLY A 188 1.30 18.18 -17.84
N ASN A 189 0.75 17.75 -18.97
CA ASN A 189 -0.64 17.35 -19.06
C ASN A 189 -0.74 15.83 -19.04
N ALA A 190 -1.76 15.31 -18.35
CA ALA A 190 -2.09 13.90 -18.33
C ALA A 190 -3.60 13.71 -18.47
N VAL A 191 -4.01 12.58 -19.03
CA VAL A 191 -5.42 12.27 -19.31
C VAL A 191 -5.97 11.39 -18.19
N ALA A 192 -7.08 11.77 -17.57
CA ALA A 192 -7.74 10.97 -16.55
C ALA A 192 -8.38 9.72 -17.16
N HIS A 193 -7.83 8.53 -16.86
CA HIS A 193 -8.30 7.25 -17.39
C HIS A 193 -9.05 6.39 -16.39
N GLY A 194 -8.76 6.53 -15.10
CA GLY A 194 -9.39 5.67 -14.10
C GLY A 194 -9.40 6.26 -12.70
N VAL A 195 -10.28 5.70 -11.90
CA VAL A 195 -10.40 6.02 -10.47
C VAL A 195 -10.27 4.73 -9.67
N PHE A 196 -9.43 4.74 -8.67
CA PHE A 196 -9.31 3.62 -7.72
C PHE A 196 -9.90 3.97 -6.36
N THR A 197 -10.35 2.94 -5.65
CA THR A 197 -10.82 3.04 -4.27
C THR A 197 -10.25 1.89 -3.45
N ILE A 198 -9.44 2.22 -2.45
CA ILE A 198 -8.80 1.26 -1.54
C ILE A 198 -9.13 1.62 -0.10
N GLN A 199 -8.70 2.81 0.32
CA GLN A 199 -8.85 3.33 1.67
C GLN A 199 -8.57 4.84 1.64
N GLN A 200 -9.22 5.60 2.52
CA GLN A 200 -9.26 7.06 2.52
C GLN A 200 -7.87 7.72 2.40
N ASP A 201 -6.86 7.19 3.08
CA ASP A 201 -5.51 7.76 3.05
C ASP A 201 -4.86 7.66 1.67
N PHE A 202 -5.11 6.56 0.95
CA PHE A 202 -4.62 6.41 -0.43
C PHE A 202 -5.50 7.19 -1.41
N ASP A 203 -6.80 7.09 -1.26
CA ASP A 203 -7.78 7.67 -2.15
C ASP A 203 -7.73 9.21 -2.18
N ASN A 204 -7.35 9.82 -1.04
CA ASN A 204 -7.23 11.27 -0.91
C ASN A 204 -5.86 11.82 -1.34
N ASN A 205 -4.82 10.98 -1.41
CA ASN A 205 -3.46 11.48 -1.53
C ASN A 205 -2.69 10.98 -2.75
N TYR A 206 -3.11 9.90 -3.42
CA TYR A 206 -2.29 9.28 -4.47
C TYR A 206 -2.94 9.35 -5.85
N ALA A 207 -2.11 9.63 -6.85
CA ALA A 207 -2.40 9.45 -8.26
C ALA A 207 -1.26 8.66 -8.92
N ILE A 208 -1.57 7.89 -9.96
CA ILE A 208 -0.63 6.99 -10.64
C ILE A 208 -0.56 7.38 -12.11
N THR A 209 0.66 7.43 -12.67
CA THR A 209 0.91 7.77 -14.06
C THR A 209 2.09 6.97 -14.61
N ASN A 210 2.45 7.20 -15.87
CA ASN A 210 3.62 6.60 -16.51
C ASN A 210 4.93 7.12 -15.91
N ILE A 211 5.88 6.21 -15.64
CA ILE A 211 7.18 6.55 -15.05
C ILE A 211 8.04 7.42 -15.98
N GLY A 212 7.98 7.18 -17.31
CA GLY A 212 8.72 7.95 -18.30
C GLY A 212 8.31 9.41 -18.32
N PHE A 213 6.99 9.67 -18.28
CA PHE A 213 6.43 11.01 -18.16
C PHE A 213 6.95 11.72 -16.90
N LEU A 214 6.88 11.06 -15.75
CA LEU A 214 7.29 11.68 -14.49
C LEU A 214 8.80 11.99 -14.47
N LYS A 215 9.64 11.08 -14.98
CA LYS A 215 11.08 11.32 -15.15
C LYS A 215 11.37 12.50 -16.06
N GLN A 216 10.67 12.59 -17.18
CA GLN A 216 10.83 13.70 -18.14
C GLN A 216 10.49 15.04 -17.48
N GLN A 217 9.35 15.14 -16.77
CA GLN A 217 8.96 16.37 -16.08
C GLN A 217 9.95 16.78 -14.99
N MET A 218 10.48 15.82 -14.23
CA MET A 218 11.43 16.09 -13.16
C MET A 218 12.88 16.29 -13.63
N GLY A 219 13.19 16.01 -14.91
CA GLY A 219 14.56 16.04 -15.44
C GLY A 219 15.45 14.94 -14.86
N MET A 220 14.88 13.75 -14.59
CA MET A 220 15.61 12.59 -14.07
C MET A 220 16.26 11.79 -15.19
N THR A 221 17.35 11.09 -14.85
CA THR A 221 18.02 10.18 -15.80
C THR A 221 17.26 8.86 -15.95
N ALA A 222 17.54 8.12 -17.03
CA ALA A 222 16.85 6.86 -17.35
C ALA A 222 16.97 5.81 -16.23
N ASN A 223 18.12 5.72 -15.56
CA ASN A 223 18.39 4.72 -14.53
C ASN A 223 18.18 5.26 -13.10
N GLU A 224 17.52 6.38 -12.95
CA GLU A 224 17.25 7.01 -11.68
C GLU A 224 15.82 6.74 -11.21
N PHE A 225 15.65 6.34 -9.94
CA PHE A 225 14.39 5.93 -9.34
C PHE A 225 14.28 6.43 -7.91
N THR A 226 13.06 6.52 -7.38
CA THR A 226 12.82 6.80 -5.96
C THR A 226 12.63 5.53 -5.15
N ALA A 227 12.12 4.47 -5.79
CA ALA A 227 11.95 3.16 -5.17
C ALA A 227 11.96 2.03 -6.21
N ALA A 228 12.23 0.81 -5.76
CA ALA A 228 11.88 -0.42 -6.46
C ALA A 228 10.95 -1.25 -5.56
N GLU A 229 9.81 -1.62 -6.08
CA GLU A 229 8.77 -2.37 -5.37
C GLU A 229 8.78 -3.82 -5.83
N ILE A 230 8.74 -4.75 -4.89
CA ILE A 230 8.96 -6.17 -5.13
C ILE A 230 7.79 -6.97 -4.60
N LYS A 231 7.30 -7.88 -5.42
CA LYS A 231 6.35 -8.92 -5.08
C LYS A 231 7.11 -10.20 -4.79
N LEU A 232 6.91 -10.81 -3.65
CA LEU A 232 7.46 -12.11 -3.31
C LEU A 232 6.57 -13.25 -3.85
N LYS A 233 7.14 -14.44 -3.98
CA LYS A 233 6.36 -15.64 -4.27
C LYS A 233 5.48 -16.00 -3.07
N GLU A 234 4.37 -16.68 -3.35
CA GLU A 234 3.45 -17.12 -2.30
C GLU A 234 4.14 -18.07 -1.31
N GLY A 235 3.90 -17.81 -0.02
CA GLY A 235 4.45 -18.64 1.08
C GLY A 235 5.83 -18.24 1.58
N GLU A 236 6.48 -17.23 0.96
CA GLU A 236 7.78 -16.74 1.41
C GLU A 236 7.63 -15.87 2.67
N ASP A 237 8.60 -15.98 3.58
CA ASP A 237 8.68 -15.13 4.78
C ASP A 237 9.25 -13.75 4.41
N ILE A 238 8.43 -12.72 4.57
CA ILE A 238 8.77 -11.33 4.21
C ILE A 238 10.00 -10.84 4.96
N GLU A 239 10.12 -11.10 6.26
CA GLU A 239 11.25 -10.61 7.06
C GLU A 239 12.55 -11.36 6.74
N ALA A 240 12.48 -12.66 6.49
CA ALA A 240 13.63 -13.44 6.04
C ALA A 240 14.10 -12.97 4.65
N CYS A 241 13.19 -12.78 3.70
CA CYS A 241 13.51 -12.28 2.34
C CYS A 241 14.08 -10.84 2.39
N LYS A 242 13.55 -9.98 3.27
CA LYS A 242 14.06 -8.64 3.49
C LYS A 242 15.54 -8.66 3.93
N LEU A 243 15.89 -9.50 4.91
CA LEU A 243 17.27 -9.64 5.37
C LEU A 243 18.20 -10.15 4.27
N LEU A 244 17.76 -11.13 3.48
CA LEU A 244 18.54 -11.64 2.34
C LEU A 244 18.76 -10.54 1.30
N LEU A 245 17.73 -9.79 0.96
CA LEU A 245 17.80 -8.72 -0.02
C LEU A 245 18.65 -7.53 0.51
N GLN A 246 18.55 -7.19 1.79
CA GLN A 246 19.37 -6.14 2.41
C GLN A 246 20.86 -6.52 2.38
N ASN A 247 21.20 -7.78 2.60
CA ASN A 247 22.57 -8.27 2.51
C ASN A 247 23.10 -8.28 1.05
N LEU A 248 22.21 -8.50 0.08
CA LEU A 248 22.55 -8.44 -1.34
C LEU A 248 22.82 -7.01 -1.80
N MET A 249 22.07 -6.06 -1.26
CA MET A 249 22.22 -4.64 -1.55
C MET A 249 23.28 -4.03 -0.62
N ASN A 250 24.05 -3.07 -1.12
CA ASN A 250 25.03 -2.36 -0.30
C ASN A 250 24.32 -1.39 0.68
N SER A 251 25.10 -0.79 1.59
CA SER A 251 24.60 0.15 2.61
C SER A 251 23.98 1.45 2.06
N SER A 252 24.07 1.69 0.74
CA SER A 252 23.43 2.83 0.09
C SER A 252 21.94 2.66 -0.10
N TYR A 253 21.42 1.47 0.13
CA TYR A 253 20.01 1.12 -0.02
C TYR A 253 19.42 0.61 1.28
N GLN A 254 18.14 0.88 1.49
CA GLN A 254 17.35 0.35 2.59
C GLN A 254 16.20 -0.49 2.01
N VAL A 255 16.07 -1.71 2.50
CA VAL A 255 14.95 -2.58 2.17
C VAL A 255 13.90 -2.48 3.28
N GLN A 256 12.69 -2.13 2.91
CA GLN A 256 11.54 -2.01 3.82
C GLN A 256 10.56 -3.14 3.56
N SER A 257 10.10 -3.79 4.62
CA SER A 257 8.94 -4.69 4.54
C SER A 257 7.64 -3.88 4.42
N ARG A 258 6.55 -4.53 4.04
CA ARG A 258 5.21 -3.92 3.94
C ARG A 258 4.82 -3.19 5.22
N TYR A 259 5.20 -3.72 6.37
CA TYR A 259 4.92 -3.14 7.67
C TYR A 259 5.69 -1.83 7.91
N GLU A 260 6.95 -1.77 7.50
CA GLU A 260 7.79 -0.59 7.66
C GLU A 260 7.42 0.54 6.70
N GLN A 261 6.86 0.22 5.54
CA GLN A 261 6.34 1.22 4.60
C GLN A 261 5.22 2.07 5.21
N ASN A 262 4.53 1.55 6.23
CA ASN A 262 3.46 2.24 6.94
C ASN A 262 3.62 2.22 8.46
N MET A 263 4.78 2.64 8.93
CA MET A 263 5.14 2.63 10.36
C MET A 263 4.14 3.38 11.25
N SER A 264 3.53 4.47 10.75
CA SER A 264 2.60 5.29 11.52
C SER A 264 1.32 4.53 11.91
N LEU A 265 0.81 3.69 11.03
CA LEU A 265 -0.37 2.85 11.30
C LEU A 265 -0.03 1.67 12.20
N TYR A 266 1.14 1.06 12.00
CA TYR A 266 1.56 -0.07 12.83
C TYR A 266 1.73 0.33 14.29
N LEU A 267 2.29 1.50 14.56
CA LEU A 267 2.41 2.04 15.92
C LEU A 267 1.03 2.32 16.55
N SER A 268 0.03 2.74 15.77
CA SER A 268 -1.34 2.94 16.29
C SER A 268 -2.04 1.63 16.62
N LEU A 269 -1.82 0.57 15.85
CA LEU A 269 -2.38 -0.78 16.10
C LEU A 269 -1.75 -1.44 17.33
N ILE A 270 -0.45 -1.28 17.56
CA ILE A 270 0.24 -1.83 18.73
C ILE A 270 -0.21 -1.10 20.02
N HIS A 271 -0.62 0.17 19.95
CA HIS A 271 -1.08 0.93 21.11
C HIS A 271 -2.53 0.59 21.55
N ILE A 272 -3.30 -0.09 20.73
CA ILE A 272 -4.66 -0.56 21.03
C ILE A 272 -4.60 -1.93 21.69
#